data_4f07ae5167a43648dad624d7ff9c8675
#
_entry.id   4f07ae5167a43648dad624d7ff9c8675
#
_cell.length_a   1.000
_cell.length_b   1.000
_cell.length_c   1.000
_cell.angle_alpha   90.00
_cell.angle_beta   90.00
_cell.angle_gamma   90.00
#
_symmetry.space_group_name_H-M   'P 1'
#
loop_
_entity.id
_entity.type
_entity.pdbx_description
1 polymer ?
#
loop_
_entity_poly.entity_id
_entity_poly.type
_entity_poly.pdbx_seq_one_letter_code
_entity_poly.pdbx_strand_id
1 'polypeptide(L)'
;FEGLIAFIEQTVFGLINQINQKEESGLAQARGILQMLLFFAEKNPGMTRVLLGDALLQEDDRLQERITQVLDRVEASLKQALRIAQTQGGTWAQVSQEEVSIRAAMLMSFVLGRWHRFARSGFKKLPTDASDISLRILLSE
;
A
#
# COMPACT_ATOMS: atom_id res chain seq x y z
N PHE A 1 -15.68 12.70 8.31
CA PHE A 1 -14.72 11.90 7.53
C PHE A 1 -13.37 12.59 7.33
N GLU A 2 -13.33 13.92 7.31
CA GLU A 2 -12.05 14.62 7.16
C GLU A 2 -11.07 14.29 8.28
N GLY A 3 -11.55 14.28 9.53
CA GLY A 3 -10.72 13.94 10.67
C GLY A 3 -10.22 12.51 10.62
N LEU A 4 -11.05 11.60 10.12
CA LEU A 4 -10.67 10.19 9.97
C LEU A 4 -9.61 10.04 8.88
N ILE A 5 -9.78 10.73 7.76
CA ILE A 5 -8.79 10.67 6.66
C ILE A 5 -7.45 11.25 7.13
N ALA A 6 -7.46 12.35 7.90
CA ALA A 6 -6.24 12.92 8.47
C ALA A 6 -5.55 11.94 9.40
N PHE A 7 -6.32 11.22 10.22
CA PHE A 7 -5.78 10.22 11.13
C PHE A 7 -5.15 9.05 10.35
N ILE A 8 -5.84 8.56 9.32
CA ILE A 8 -5.31 7.51 8.46
C ILE A 8 -3.98 7.96 7.83
N GLU A 9 -3.96 9.17 7.30
CA GLU A 9 -2.79 9.74 6.66
C GLU A 9 -1.60 9.78 7.61
N GLN A 10 -1.78 10.34 8.80
CA GLN A 10 -0.73 10.43 9.80
C GLN A 10 -0.23 9.06 10.23
N THR A 11 -1.16 8.12 10.43
CA THR A 11 -0.81 6.77 10.88
C THR A 11 -0.04 6.02 9.81
N VAL A 12 -0.55 6.00 8.59
CA VAL A 12 0.07 5.24 7.50
C VAL A 12 1.45 5.80 7.16
N PHE A 13 1.57 7.11 7.00
CA PHE A 13 2.86 7.69 6.63
C PHE A 13 3.86 7.71 7.79
N GLY A 14 3.38 7.75 9.02
CA GLY A 14 4.24 7.53 10.18
C GLY A 14 4.83 6.13 10.19
N LEU A 15 4.02 5.12 9.88
CA LEU A 15 4.49 3.74 9.79
C LEU A 15 5.44 3.54 8.61
N ILE A 16 5.15 4.15 7.46
CA ILE A 16 6.06 4.09 6.30
C ILE A 16 7.42 4.69 6.66
N ASN A 17 7.43 5.84 7.34
CA ASN A 17 8.69 6.46 7.77
C ASN A 17 9.48 5.55 8.70
N GLN A 18 8.82 4.89 9.64
CA GLN A 18 9.48 3.96 10.56
C GLN A 18 10.09 2.78 9.80
N ILE A 19 9.36 2.23 8.83
CA ILE A 19 9.85 1.13 8.00
C ILE A 19 11.10 1.57 7.23
N ASN A 20 11.04 2.75 6.61
CA ASN A 20 12.15 3.26 5.81
C ASN A 20 13.39 3.56 6.65
N GLN A 21 13.22 3.95 7.90
CA GLN A 21 14.34 4.20 8.82
C GLN A 21 14.96 2.89 9.30
N LYS A 22 14.14 1.85 9.48
CA LYS A 22 14.61 0.57 9.98
C LYS A 22 15.27 -0.28 8.90
N GLU A 23 14.73 -0.25 7.68
CA GLU A 23 15.17 -1.11 6.59
C GLU A 23 16.05 -0.35 5.61
N GLU A 24 17.27 -0.85 5.37
CA GLU A 24 18.18 -0.27 4.38
C GLU A 24 17.91 -0.81 2.97
N SER A 25 17.45 -2.05 2.87
CA SER A 25 17.13 -2.67 1.59
C SER A 25 15.83 -2.12 1.02
N GLY A 26 15.85 -1.68 -0.24
CA GLY A 26 14.65 -1.19 -0.92
C GLY A 26 13.57 -2.26 -1.01
N LEU A 27 13.95 -3.51 -1.27
CA LEU A 27 12.97 -4.62 -1.28
C LEU A 27 12.37 -4.86 0.10
N ALA A 28 13.17 -4.78 1.15
CA ALA A 28 12.66 -4.92 2.51
C ALA A 28 11.73 -3.77 2.88
N GLN A 29 12.03 -2.55 2.42
CA GLN A 29 11.14 -1.41 2.60
C GLN A 29 9.80 -1.66 1.89
N ALA A 30 9.85 -2.08 0.63
CA ALA A 30 8.63 -2.35 -0.14
C ALA A 30 7.80 -3.45 0.53
N ARG A 31 8.44 -4.55 0.93
CA ARG A 31 7.74 -5.64 1.61
C ARG A 31 7.11 -5.16 2.91
N GLY A 32 7.85 -4.39 3.70
CA GLY A 32 7.36 -3.86 4.97
C GLY A 32 6.16 -2.96 4.78
N ILE A 33 6.20 -2.07 3.77
CA ILE A 33 5.08 -1.18 3.46
C ILE A 33 3.86 -2.01 3.05
N LEU A 34 4.03 -3.00 2.18
CA LEU A 34 2.93 -3.84 1.72
C LEU A 34 2.30 -4.64 2.87
N GLN A 35 3.12 -5.26 3.71
CA GLN A 35 2.63 -5.99 4.87
C GLN A 35 1.87 -5.07 5.83
N MET A 36 2.40 -3.87 6.05
CA MET A 36 1.75 -2.90 6.91
C MET A 36 0.38 -2.50 6.36
N LEU A 37 0.28 -2.26 5.06
CA LEU A 37 -0.99 -1.87 4.43
C LEU A 37 -2.04 -2.96 4.54
N LEU A 38 -1.64 -4.21 4.34
CA LEU A 38 -2.55 -5.34 4.47
C LEU A 38 -3.01 -5.52 5.92
N PHE A 39 -2.08 -5.43 6.85
CA PHE A 39 -2.36 -5.60 8.28
C PHE A 39 -3.20 -4.43 8.83
N PHE A 40 -2.89 -3.20 8.42
CA PHE A 40 -3.63 -2.03 8.85
C PHE A 40 -5.11 -2.15 8.49
N ALA A 41 -5.39 -2.56 7.25
CA ALA A 41 -6.77 -2.75 6.81
C ALA A 41 -7.48 -3.83 7.61
N GLU A 42 -6.77 -4.93 7.88
CA GLU A 42 -7.31 -6.06 8.63
C GLU A 42 -7.74 -5.64 10.04
N LYS A 43 -6.94 -4.79 10.67
CA LYS A 43 -7.22 -4.30 12.03
C LYS A 43 -8.20 -3.14 12.07
N ASN A 44 -8.51 -2.56 10.92
CA ASN A 44 -9.36 -1.36 10.85
C ASN A 44 -10.40 -1.47 9.74
N PRO A 45 -11.42 -2.37 9.90
CA PRO A 45 -12.41 -2.58 8.84
C PRO A 45 -13.15 -1.30 8.43
N GLY A 46 -13.48 -0.44 9.38
CA GLY A 46 -14.17 0.82 9.08
C GLY A 46 -13.32 1.74 8.23
N MET A 47 -12.02 1.83 8.53
CA MET A 47 -11.10 2.66 7.76
C MET A 47 -10.87 2.07 6.37
N THR A 48 -10.90 0.74 6.26
CA THR A 48 -10.79 0.07 4.97
C THR A 48 -11.93 0.51 4.04
N ARG A 49 -13.16 0.57 4.55
CA ARG A 49 -14.30 1.03 3.76
C ARG A 49 -14.12 2.48 3.32
N VAL A 50 -13.61 3.33 4.20
CA VAL A 50 -13.34 4.72 3.86
C VAL A 50 -12.30 4.81 2.75
N LEU A 51 -11.21 4.05 2.86
CA LEU A 51 -10.13 4.07 1.86
C LEU A 51 -10.58 3.51 0.51
N LEU A 52 -11.53 2.57 0.51
CA LEU A 52 -12.10 2.06 -0.73
C LEU A 52 -13.12 3.02 -1.34
N GLY A 53 -13.50 4.06 -0.61
CA GLY A 53 -14.45 5.06 -1.08
C GLY A 53 -15.91 4.70 -0.92
N ASP A 54 -16.23 3.50 -0.49
CA ASP A 54 -17.62 3.02 -0.38
C ASP A 54 -18.46 3.90 0.55
N ALA A 55 -17.88 4.31 1.67
CA ALA A 55 -18.58 5.10 2.67
C ALA A 55 -18.79 6.55 2.22
N LEU A 56 -18.14 6.98 1.14
CA LEU A 56 -18.14 8.36 0.69
C LEU A 56 -18.80 8.54 -0.69
N LEU A 57 -19.47 7.50 -1.20
CA LEU A 57 -20.06 7.55 -2.55
C LEU A 57 -21.02 8.71 -2.75
N GLN A 58 -21.68 9.17 -1.69
CA GLN A 58 -22.65 10.25 -1.75
C GLN A 58 -22.20 11.48 -0.98
N GLU A 59 -20.93 11.51 -0.64
CA GLU A 59 -20.34 12.62 0.09
C GLU A 59 -19.63 13.59 -0.85
N ASP A 60 -18.95 14.56 -0.27
CA ASP A 60 -18.22 15.61 -0.96
C ASP A 60 -17.11 15.05 -1.85
N ASP A 61 -17.07 15.50 -3.12
CA ASP A 61 -16.02 15.12 -4.07
C ASP A 61 -14.61 15.40 -3.55
N ARG A 62 -14.46 16.42 -2.68
CA ARG A 62 -13.15 16.76 -2.09
C ARG A 62 -12.62 15.63 -1.20
N LEU A 63 -13.52 14.90 -0.53
CA LEU A 63 -13.11 13.76 0.30
C LEU A 63 -12.62 12.62 -0.56
N GLN A 64 -13.28 12.37 -1.71
CA GLN A 64 -12.84 11.38 -2.67
C GLN A 64 -11.46 11.74 -3.23
N GLU A 65 -11.24 12.99 -3.60
CA GLU A 65 -9.95 13.48 -4.07
C GLU A 65 -8.88 13.29 -3.01
N ARG A 66 -9.21 13.57 -1.75
CA ARG A 66 -8.25 13.43 -0.67
C ARG A 66 -7.84 11.98 -0.44
N ILE A 67 -8.79 11.05 -0.54
CA ILE A 67 -8.48 9.61 -0.46
C ILE A 67 -7.57 9.23 -1.62
N THR A 68 -7.88 9.68 -2.83
CA THR A 68 -7.04 9.42 -4.01
C THR A 68 -5.62 9.92 -3.77
N GLN A 69 -5.46 11.12 -3.22
CA GLN A 69 -4.14 11.67 -2.92
C GLN A 69 -3.38 10.83 -1.90
N VAL A 70 -4.06 10.32 -0.87
CA VAL A 70 -3.44 9.43 0.12
C VAL A 70 -2.94 8.17 -0.56
N LEU A 71 -3.78 7.54 -1.39
CA LEU A 71 -3.40 6.31 -2.09
C LEU A 71 -2.27 6.55 -3.08
N ASP A 72 -2.28 7.68 -3.78
CA ASP A 72 -1.20 8.04 -4.72
C ASP A 72 0.13 8.24 -3.97
N ARG A 73 0.09 8.83 -2.78
CA ARG A 73 1.30 9.00 -1.95
C ARG A 73 1.83 7.66 -1.46
N VAL A 74 0.94 6.72 -1.13
CA VAL A 74 1.35 5.36 -0.76
C VAL A 74 2.05 4.69 -1.94
N GLU A 75 1.48 4.79 -3.13
CA GLU A 75 2.09 4.24 -4.33
C GLU A 75 3.46 4.88 -4.60
N ALA A 76 3.58 6.19 -4.39
CA ALA A 76 4.86 6.89 -4.54
C ALA A 76 5.90 6.37 -3.54
N SER A 77 5.48 6.02 -2.33
CA SER A 77 6.38 5.42 -1.33
C SER A 77 6.88 4.05 -1.76
N LEU A 78 6.00 3.25 -2.37
CA LEU A 78 6.39 1.95 -2.94
C LEU A 78 7.38 2.15 -4.09
N LYS A 79 7.10 3.10 -4.97
CA LYS A 79 7.98 3.42 -6.09
C LYS A 79 9.36 3.84 -5.61
N GLN A 80 9.43 4.65 -4.56
CA GLN A 80 10.70 5.09 -3.99
C GLN A 80 11.49 3.90 -3.44
N ALA A 81 10.82 2.97 -2.74
CA ALA A 81 11.47 1.77 -2.23
C ALA A 81 12.05 0.93 -3.38
N LEU A 82 11.31 0.78 -4.47
CA LEU A 82 11.80 0.03 -5.64
C LEU A 82 12.96 0.73 -6.34
N ARG A 83 12.98 2.07 -6.35
CA ARG A 83 14.13 2.83 -6.88
C ARG A 83 15.38 2.59 -6.05
N ILE A 84 15.23 2.50 -4.74
CA ILE A 84 16.36 2.15 -3.87
C ILE A 84 16.85 0.74 -4.22
N ALA A 85 15.94 -0.20 -4.42
CA ALA A 85 16.29 -1.56 -4.83
C ALA A 85 17.11 -1.58 -6.13
N GLN A 86 16.78 -0.71 -7.10
CA GLN A 86 17.54 -0.59 -8.35
C GLN A 86 19.00 -0.26 -8.10
N THR A 87 19.29 0.53 -7.08
CA THR A 87 20.66 0.96 -6.77
C THR A 87 21.44 -0.09 -5.99
N GLN A 88 20.77 -1.12 -5.50
CA GLN A 88 21.38 -2.10 -4.59
C GLN A 88 21.75 -3.42 -5.26
N GLY A 89 21.63 -3.48 -6.57
CA GLY A 89 22.07 -4.64 -7.34
C GLY A 89 21.03 -5.73 -7.50
N GLY A 90 21.50 -6.92 -7.87
CA GLY A 90 20.61 -8.05 -8.13
C GLY A 90 19.76 -7.86 -9.37
N THR A 91 18.64 -8.57 -9.45
CA THR A 91 17.74 -8.50 -10.61
C THR A 91 17.12 -7.11 -10.78
N TRP A 92 16.97 -6.36 -9.69
CA TRP A 92 16.38 -5.03 -9.74
C TRP A 92 17.27 -3.99 -10.40
N ALA A 93 18.58 -4.22 -10.46
CA ALA A 93 19.50 -3.30 -11.13
C ALA A 93 19.25 -3.20 -12.62
N GLN A 94 18.60 -4.21 -13.22
CA GLN A 94 18.32 -4.26 -14.65
C GLN A 94 16.94 -3.69 -14.99
N VAL A 95 16.14 -3.36 -13.99
CA VAL A 95 14.76 -2.87 -14.20
C VAL A 95 14.81 -1.38 -14.56
N SER A 96 14.05 -0.99 -15.60
CA SER A 96 13.98 0.41 -16.03
C SER A 96 13.12 1.24 -15.09
N GLN A 97 13.26 2.57 -15.19
CA GLN A 97 12.40 3.49 -14.41
C GLN A 97 10.92 3.32 -14.78
N GLU A 98 10.64 3.08 -16.07
CA GLU A 98 9.28 2.82 -16.51
C GLU A 98 8.72 1.56 -15.86
N GLU A 99 9.50 0.50 -15.82
CA GLU A 99 9.06 -0.76 -15.20
C GLU A 99 8.87 -0.60 -13.70
N VAL A 100 9.70 0.18 -13.01
CA VAL A 100 9.53 0.47 -11.59
C VAL A 100 8.16 1.12 -11.34
N SER A 101 7.78 2.08 -12.18
CA SER A 101 6.47 2.74 -12.04
C SER A 101 5.32 1.76 -12.24
N ILE A 102 5.46 0.89 -13.25
CA ILE A 102 4.44 -0.13 -13.54
C ILE A 102 4.33 -1.12 -12.40
N ARG A 103 5.46 -1.58 -11.87
CA ARG A 103 5.44 -2.53 -10.76
C ARG A 103 4.86 -1.92 -9.49
N ALA A 104 5.16 -0.65 -9.21
CA ALA A 104 4.56 0.03 -8.06
C ALA A 104 3.03 0.09 -8.19
N ALA A 105 2.53 0.38 -9.39
CA ALA A 105 1.09 0.38 -9.66
C ALA A 105 0.49 -1.01 -9.47
N MET A 106 1.19 -2.06 -9.91
CA MET A 106 0.74 -3.44 -9.72
C MET A 106 0.68 -3.81 -8.25
N LEU A 107 1.67 -3.42 -7.47
CA LEU A 107 1.68 -3.67 -6.03
C LEU A 107 0.52 -2.96 -5.33
N MET A 108 0.25 -1.72 -5.73
CA MET A 108 -0.88 -0.98 -5.17
C MET A 108 -2.21 -1.63 -5.54
N SER A 109 -2.32 -2.12 -6.78
CA SER A 109 -3.51 -2.84 -7.23
C SER A 109 -3.73 -4.13 -6.42
N PHE A 110 -2.65 -4.83 -6.08
CA PHE A 110 -2.74 -6.01 -5.23
C PHE A 110 -3.30 -5.65 -3.85
N VAL A 111 -2.79 -4.59 -3.24
CA VAL A 111 -3.25 -4.12 -1.93
C VAL A 111 -4.74 -3.77 -1.99
N LEU A 112 -5.13 -2.97 -2.99
CA LEU A 112 -6.53 -2.55 -3.14
C LEU A 112 -7.44 -3.74 -3.38
N GLY A 113 -7.00 -4.72 -4.16
CA GLY A 113 -7.75 -5.95 -4.40
C GLY A 113 -7.98 -6.74 -3.12
N ARG A 114 -6.95 -6.84 -2.27
CA ARG A 114 -7.07 -7.53 -0.98
C ARG A 114 -7.99 -6.79 -0.03
N TRP A 115 -7.92 -5.48 0.02
CA TRP A 115 -8.82 -4.65 0.82
C TRP A 115 -10.27 -4.84 0.36
N HIS A 116 -10.48 -4.82 -0.95
CA HIS A 116 -11.81 -4.95 -1.53
C HIS A 116 -12.42 -6.32 -1.21
N ARG A 117 -11.63 -7.38 -1.37
CA ARG A 117 -12.06 -8.74 -1.05
C ARG A 117 -12.41 -8.88 0.43
N PHE A 118 -11.59 -8.27 1.29
CA PHE A 118 -11.84 -8.26 2.74
C PHE A 118 -13.21 -7.63 3.04
N ALA A 119 -13.45 -6.44 2.53
CA ALA A 119 -14.73 -5.75 2.74
C ALA A 119 -15.90 -6.53 2.17
N ARG A 120 -15.76 -7.06 0.96
CA ARG A 120 -16.86 -7.79 0.29
C ARG A 120 -17.19 -9.11 0.95
N SER A 121 -16.24 -9.73 1.61
CA SER A 121 -16.47 -11.00 2.30
C SER A 121 -17.06 -10.82 3.70
N GLY A 122 -17.47 -9.59 4.06
CA GLY A 122 -17.90 -9.29 5.42
C GLY A 122 -16.77 -9.36 6.41
N PHE A 123 -15.58 -8.95 5.97
CA PHE A 123 -14.34 -8.90 6.75
C PHE A 123 -13.85 -10.29 7.20
N LYS A 124 -14.19 -11.32 6.41
CA LYS A 124 -13.79 -12.70 6.70
C LYS A 124 -12.53 -13.15 5.97
N LYS A 125 -12.36 -12.70 4.70
CA LYS A 125 -11.16 -13.04 3.92
C LYS A 125 -10.08 -12.02 4.22
N LEU A 126 -9.12 -12.42 5.06
CA LEU A 126 -8.12 -11.49 5.59
C LEU A 126 -7.16 -11.00 4.51
N PRO A 127 -6.84 -9.71 4.50
CA PRO A 127 -5.87 -9.16 3.55
C PRO A 127 -4.51 -9.86 3.62
N THR A 128 -4.12 -10.32 4.81
CA THR A 128 -2.81 -10.95 5.02
C THR A 128 -2.75 -12.43 4.64
N ASP A 129 -3.85 -13.01 4.14
CA ASP A 129 -3.86 -14.42 3.73
C ASP A 129 -2.80 -14.68 2.66
N ALA A 130 -1.90 -15.63 2.95
CA ALA A 130 -0.80 -16.02 2.05
C ALA A 130 0.07 -14.83 1.62
N SER A 131 0.17 -13.79 2.47
CA SER A 131 0.90 -12.58 2.11
C SER A 131 2.39 -12.82 1.89
N ASP A 132 3.01 -13.70 2.67
CA ASP A 132 4.45 -13.97 2.52
C ASP A 132 4.77 -14.49 1.13
N ILE A 133 4.01 -15.48 0.65
CA ILE A 133 4.20 -16.07 -0.67
C ILE A 133 3.85 -15.05 -1.75
N SER A 134 2.72 -14.36 -1.58
CA SER A 134 2.27 -13.37 -2.56
C SER A 134 3.29 -12.26 -2.76
N LEU A 135 3.84 -11.73 -1.68
CA LEU A 135 4.81 -10.64 -1.76
C LEU A 135 6.14 -11.11 -2.31
N ARG A 136 6.55 -12.35 -1.99
CA ARG A 136 7.75 -12.91 -2.60
C ARG A 136 7.63 -12.97 -4.11
N ILE A 137 6.48 -13.43 -4.61
CA ILE A 137 6.22 -13.51 -6.06
C ILE A 137 6.21 -12.11 -6.67
N LEU A 138 5.47 -11.19 -6.05
CA LEU A 138 5.28 -9.85 -6.60
C LEU A 138 6.57 -9.03 -6.60
N LEU A 139 7.45 -9.26 -5.63
CA LEU A 139 8.72 -8.54 -5.53
C LEU A 139 9.85 -9.29 -6.24
N SER A 140 9.59 -10.44 -6.83
CA SER A 140 10.56 -11.25 -7.56
C SER A 140 11.74 -11.66 -6.69
N GLU A 141 11.45 -12.11 -5.50
CA GLU A 141 12.47 -12.57 -4.56
C GLU A 141 12.77 -14.04 -4.64
#